data_febe7f42f8a4557e0777ec700e03beae
#
_entry.id   febe7f42f8a4557e0777ec700e03beae
#
_cell.length_a   1.000
_cell.length_b   1.000
_cell.length_c   1.000
_cell.angle_alpha   90.00
_cell.angle_beta   90.00
_cell.angle_gamma   90.00
#
_symmetry.space_group_name_H-M   'P 1'
#
loop_
_entity.id
_entity.type
_entity.pdbx_description
1 polymer ?
#
loop_
_entity_poly.entity_id
_entity_poly.type
_entity_poly.pdbx_seq_one_letter_code
_entity_poly.pdbx_strand_id
1 'polypeptide(L)'
;SFDDIEAVAQGVNMIKEQEADLVLFTGDLVNNDAEEIVPYKELFGGVQAPLGVFSTLGNHDYGTHKRWKSKEDKYNNLSDLKAHQKEMGFDLLNNRTHTIVKEGQALDIVGVENWGKPPFPQLGDLDKALEGTNPNHFKILLSHDPTHWDEKVIPNAQKIDLTLSGHTHGMQFGVEIPGFKWSPSKYIYKRWAGLYQNKEQFLYVNRGFGFLGFPGRVGIWPEITVITLNRKG
;
A
#
# COMPACT_ATOMS: atom_id res chain seq x y z
N SER A 1 -1.97 -10.17 8.31
CA SER A 1 -1.77 -11.63 8.40
C SER A 1 -2.74 -12.40 7.55
N PHE A 2 -2.34 -13.63 7.31
CA PHE A 2 -3.16 -14.64 6.66
C PHE A 2 -3.01 -15.93 7.48
N ASP A 3 -4.08 -16.68 7.67
CA ASP A 3 -4.10 -17.97 8.38
C ASP A 3 -4.90 -19.02 7.60
N ASP A 4 -5.57 -18.63 6.54
CA ASP A 4 -6.37 -19.49 5.66
C ASP A 4 -5.95 -19.26 4.20
N ILE A 5 -5.30 -20.28 3.61
CA ILE A 5 -4.80 -20.24 2.25
C ILE A 5 -5.92 -20.16 1.20
N GLU A 6 -7.10 -20.75 1.49
CA GLU A 6 -8.23 -20.74 0.58
C GLU A 6 -8.86 -19.33 0.53
N ALA A 7 -9.00 -18.67 1.69
CA ALA A 7 -9.49 -17.30 1.76
C ALA A 7 -8.54 -16.32 1.04
N VAL A 8 -7.22 -16.52 1.19
CA VAL A 8 -6.21 -15.70 0.47
C VAL A 8 -6.29 -15.97 -1.03
N ALA A 9 -6.42 -17.23 -1.44
CA ALA A 9 -6.56 -17.60 -2.86
C ALA A 9 -7.80 -16.98 -3.49
N GLN A 10 -8.94 -16.94 -2.77
CA GLN A 10 -10.14 -16.23 -3.24
C GLN A 10 -9.86 -14.73 -3.46
N GLY A 11 -9.23 -14.05 -2.49
CA GLY A 11 -8.85 -12.64 -2.64
C GLY A 11 -7.93 -12.39 -3.82
N VAL A 12 -6.91 -13.23 -3.99
CA VAL A 12 -5.97 -13.14 -5.12
C VAL A 12 -6.69 -13.39 -6.46
N ASN A 13 -7.60 -14.36 -6.52
CA ASN A 13 -8.39 -14.61 -7.73
C ASN A 13 -9.28 -13.41 -8.08
N MET A 14 -9.92 -12.79 -7.10
CA MET A 14 -10.69 -11.56 -7.32
C MET A 14 -9.82 -10.42 -7.89
N ILE A 15 -8.55 -10.31 -7.49
CA ILE A 15 -7.60 -9.34 -8.09
C ILE A 15 -7.34 -9.70 -9.55
N LYS A 16 -7.08 -10.97 -9.87
CA LYS A 16 -6.81 -11.45 -11.23
C LYS A 16 -8.02 -11.25 -12.16
N GLU A 17 -9.23 -11.47 -11.65
CA GLU A 17 -10.47 -11.29 -12.39
C GLU A 17 -10.73 -9.82 -12.81
N GLN A 18 -10.04 -8.86 -12.19
CA GLN A 18 -10.14 -7.45 -12.60
C GLN A 18 -9.40 -7.15 -13.90
N GLU A 19 -8.50 -8.04 -14.35
CA GLU A 19 -7.68 -7.86 -15.57
C GLU A 19 -7.04 -6.46 -15.65
N ALA A 20 -6.58 -5.96 -14.47
CA ALA A 20 -6.07 -4.60 -14.36
C ALA A 20 -4.79 -4.41 -15.17
N ASP A 21 -4.65 -3.26 -15.86
CA ASP A 21 -3.40 -2.89 -16.54
C ASP A 21 -2.21 -2.75 -15.59
N LEU A 22 -2.45 -2.39 -14.33
CA LEU A 22 -1.46 -2.08 -13.32
C LEU A 22 -1.96 -2.54 -11.95
N VAL A 23 -1.10 -3.17 -11.15
CA VAL A 23 -1.41 -3.55 -9.77
C VAL A 23 -0.49 -2.81 -8.82
N LEU A 24 -1.07 -2.20 -7.79
CA LEU A 24 -0.38 -1.38 -6.80
C LEU A 24 -0.65 -1.91 -5.39
N PHE A 25 0.42 -2.25 -4.66
CA PHE A 25 0.36 -2.79 -3.31
C PHE A 25 1.00 -1.82 -2.31
N THR A 26 0.25 -1.42 -1.29
CA THR A 26 0.62 -0.31 -0.40
C THR A 26 1.26 -0.74 0.92
N GLY A 27 1.84 -1.94 1.02
CA GLY A 27 2.61 -2.39 2.18
C GLY A 27 1.85 -3.22 3.19
N ASP A 28 2.54 -3.60 4.28
CA ASP A 28 2.10 -4.56 5.31
C ASP A 28 1.79 -5.95 4.71
N LEU A 29 2.76 -6.50 3.99
CA LEU A 29 2.67 -7.84 3.42
C LEU A 29 2.71 -8.92 4.50
N VAL A 30 3.44 -8.66 5.59
CA VAL A 30 3.59 -9.54 6.76
C VAL A 30 3.28 -8.79 8.05
N ASN A 31 3.10 -9.50 9.17
CA ASN A 31 3.01 -8.85 10.48
C ASN A 31 4.38 -8.48 11.04
N ASN A 32 5.36 -9.39 10.93
CA ASN A 32 6.71 -9.18 11.42
C ASN A 32 7.75 -10.01 10.67
N ASP A 33 7.42 -11.28 10.35
CA ASP A 33 8.38 -12.25 9.83
C ASP A 33 8.25 -12.40 8.32
N ALA A 34 9.37 -12.36 7.61
CA ALA A 34 9.40 -12.62 6.17
C ALA A 34 8.88 -14.03 5.82
N GLU A 35 9.05 -14.99 6.72
CA GLU A 35 8.54 -16.35 6.56
C GLU A 35 7.02 -16.45 6.48
N GLU A 36 6.29 -15.45 7.00
CA GLU A 36 4.83 -15.42 6.96
C GLU A 36 4.29 -15.43 5.53
N ILE A 37 5.03 -14.90 4.54
CA ILE A 37 4.59 -14.85 3.15
C ILE A 37 4.92 -16.13 2.37
N VAL A 38 5.85 -16.96 2.84
CA VAL A 38 6.36 -18.13 2.11
C VAL A 38 5.25 -19.06 1.63
N PRO A 39 4.25 -19.44 2.46
CA PRO A 39 3.15 -20.31 2.01
C PRO A 39 2.28 -19.70 0.91
N TYR A 40 2.31 -18.38 0.74
CA TYR A 40 1.45 -17.63 -0.17
C TYR A 40 2.18 -17.08 -1.40
N LYS A 41 3.51 -17.31 -1.50
CA LYS A 41 4.35 -16.75 -2.58
C LYS A 41 3.84 -17.12 -3.97
N GLU A 42 3.44 -18.36 -4.16
CA GLU A 42 2.92 -18.85 -5.45
C GLU A 42 1.61 -18.17 -5.83
N LEU A 43 0.73 -17.93 -4.85
CA LEU A 43 -0.53 -17.22 -5.06
C LEU A 43 -0.29 -15.77 -5.48
N PHE A 44 0.50 -15.04 -4.71
CA PHE A 44 0.81 -13.63 -5.00
C PHE A 44 1.67 -13.48 -6.26
N GLY A 45 2.61 -14.39 -6.52
CA GLY A 45 3.41 -14.40 -7.76
C GLY A 45 2.58 -14.65 -9.02
N GLY A 46 1.38 -15.22 -8.86
CA GLY A 46 0.40 -15.33 -9.93
C GLY A 46 -0.37 -14.03 -10.24
N VAL A 47 -0.20 -12.96 -9.46
CA VAL A 47 -0.76 -11.64 -9.77
C VAL A 47 0.17 -10.97 -10.77
N GLN A 48 -0.33 -10.73 -11.98
CA GLN A 48 0.42 -10.11 -13.06
C GLN A 48 -0.42 -9.01 -13.71
N ALA A 49 0.25 -7.97 -14.21
CA ALA A 49 -0.38 -6.88 -14.93
C ALA A 49 0.52 -6.41 -16.07
N PRO A 50 -0.03 -6.03 -17.24
CA PRO A 50 0.76 -5.62 -18.42
C PRO A 50 1.70 -4.46 -18.16
N LEU A 51 1.36 -3.52 -17.26
CA LEU A 51 2.18 -2.37 -16.90
C LEU A 51 2.98 -2.59 -15.60
N GLY A 52 2.90 -3.78 -15.02
CA GLY A 52 3.67 -4.19 -13.85
C GLY A 52 2.86 -4.27 -12.55
N VAL A 53 3.52 -4.85 -11.56
CA VAL A 53 3.05 -4.92 -10.17
C VAL A 53 4.05 -4.18 -9.31
N PHE A 54 3.63 -3.09 -8.67
CA PHE A 54 4.48 -2.25 -7.84
C PHE A 54 4.05 -2.30 -6.39
N SER A 55 5.03 -2.23 -5.48
CA SER A 55 4.79 -2.29 -4.05
C SER A 55 5.58 -1.23 -3.28
N THR A 56 5.19 -0.99 -2.04
CA THR A 56 5.96 -0.28 -1.03
C THR A 56 5.93 -1.05 0.29
N LEU A 57 6.73 -0.64 1.27
CA LEU A 57 6.74 -1.24 2.60
C LEU A 57 5.79 -0.48 3.54
N GLY A 58 5.08 -1.24 4.39
CA GLY A 58 4.36 -0.73 5.54
C GLY A 58 5.15 -0.89 6.85
N ASN A 59 4.60 -0.42 7.96
CA ASN A 59 5.30 -0.43 9.24
C ASN A 59 5.55 -1.85 9.79
N HIS A 60 4.67 -2.79 9.50
CA HIS A 60 4.83 -4.19 9.91
C HIS A 60 5.97 -4.90 9.19
N ASP A 61 6.22 -4.56 7.93
CA ASP A 61 7.26 -5.17 7.10
C ASP A 61 8.68 -4.98 7.67
N TYR A 62 8.87 -3.98 8.56
CA TYR A 62 10.14 -3.76 9.28
C TYR A 62 10.30 -4.63 10.54
N GLY A 63 9.35 -5.49 10.85
CA GLY A 63 9.41 -6.38 12.02
C GLY A 63 9.54 -5.63 13.35
N THR A 64 8.85 -4.48 13.51
CA THR A 64 8.99 -3.61 14.68
C THR A 64 8.20 -4.09 15.90
N HIS A 65 7.24 -4.99 15.71
CA HIS A 65 6.34 -5.49 16.75
C HIS A 65 6.80 -6.82 17.36
N LYS A 66 8.01 -7.27 17.01
CA LYS A 66 8.64 -8.50 17.51
C LYS A 66 9.98 -8.19 18.19
N ARG A 67 10.32 -8.97 19.21
CA ARG A 67 11.68 -8.98 19.78
C ARG A 67 12.58 -9.88 18.96
N TRP A 68 13.61 -9.32 18.39
CA TRP A 68 14.64 -10.03 17.64
C TRP A 68 15.79 -10.44 18.52
N LYS A 69 16.44 -11.58 18.25
CA LYS A 69 17.61 -12.05 18.98
C LYS A 69 18.80 -11.10 18.79
N SER A 70 18.92 -10.52 17.59
CA SER A 70 19.95 -9.55 17.26
C SER A 70 19.43 -8.48 16.28
N LYS A 71 20.20 -7.40 16.09
CA LYS A 71 19.94 -6.42 15.03
C LYS A 71 20.13 -7.02 13.63
N GLU A 72 21.06 -7.97 13.52
CA GLU A 72 21.34 -8.69 12.29
C GLU A 72 20.15 -9.57 11.87
N ASP A 73 19.55 -10.31 12.80
CA ASP A 73 18.34 -11.11 12.50
C ASP A 73 17.21 -10.22 11.97
N LYS A 74 17.00 -9.05 12.56
CA LYS A 74 16.01 -8.08 12.09
C LYS A 74 16.34 -7.56 10.69
N TYR A 75 17.59 -7.27 10.42
CA TYR A 75 18.05 -6.81 9.11
C TYR A 75 17.87 -7.91 8.05
N ASN A 76 18.27 -9.13 8.37
CA ASN A 76 18.11 -10.28 7.47
C ASN A 76 16.64 -10.53 7.14
N ASN A 77 15.76 -10.48 8.14
CA ASN A 77 14.31 -10.60 7.91
C ASN A 77 13.77 -9.59 6.90
N LEU A 78 14.16 -8.32 7.01
CA LEU A 78 13.74 -7.31 6.04
C LEU A 78 14.34 -7.56 4.65
N SER A 79 15.59 -8.05 4.60
CA SER A 79 16.25 -8.43 3.35
C SER A 79 15.53 -9.59 2.67
N ASP A 80 15.14 -10.62 3.44
CA ASP A 80 14.43 -11.79 2.97
C ASP A 80 13.04 -11.41 2.45
N LEU A 81 12.32 -10.53 3.17
CA LEU A 81 11.03 -10.02 2.71
C LEU A 81 11.13 -9.30 1.36
N LYS A 82 12.16 -8.46 1.18
CA LYS A 82 12.42 -7.79 -0.10
C LYS A 82 12.75 -8.79 -1.21
N ALA A 83 13.50 -9.84 -0.90
CA ALA A 83 13.80 -10.91 -1.84
C ALA A 83 12.52 -11.67 -2.23
N HIS A 84 11.64 -11.99 -1.28
CA HIS A 84 10.36 -12.63 -1.55
C HIS A 84 9.46 -11.77 -2.44
N GLN A 85 9.38 -10.45 -2.22
CA GLN A 85 8.61 -9.56 -3.10
C GLN A 85 9.16 -9.60 -4.54
N LYS A 86 10.48 -9.56 -4.70
CA LYS A 86 11.13 -9.68 -6.01
C LYS A 86 10.83 -11.03 -6.68
N GLU A 87 10.88 -12.13 -5.94
CA GLU A 87 10.56 -13.48 -6.44
C GLU A 87 9.10 -13.60 -6.89
N MET A 88 8.18 -12.90 -6.22
CA MET A 88 6.78 -12.79 -6.63
C MET A 88 6.55 -11.85 -7.83
N GLY A 89 7.61 -11.18 -8.34
CA GLY A 89 7.50 -10.26 -9.47
C GLY A 89 7.05 -8.85 -9.09
N PHE A 90 7.08 -8.51 -7.80
CA PHE A 90 6.76 -7.16 -7.34
C PHE A 90 7.97 -6.23 -7.48
N ASP A 91 7.78 -5.10 -8.12
CA ASP A 91 8.78 -4.03 -8.17
C ASP A 91 8.63 -3.10 -6.95
N LEU A 92 9.47 -3.33 -5.93
CA LEU A 92 9.44 -2.61 -4.67
C LEU A 92 10.01 -1.20 -4.81
N LEU A 93 9.17 -0.18 -4.64
CA LEU A 93 9.52 1.23 -4.75
C LEU A 93 9.85 1.84 -3.38
N ASN A 94 11.12 1.75 -2.99
CA ASN A 94 11.61 2.35 -1.75
C ASN A 94 12.28 3.70 -2.04
N ASN A 95 11.58 4.80 -1.79
CA ASN A 95 12.02 6.18 -2.03
C ASN A 95 12.53 6.37 -3.48
N ARG A 96 11.75 5.89 -4.46
CA ARG A 96 12.05 6.03 -5.90
C ARG A 96 10.80 6.03 -6.76
N THR A 97 10.95 6.46 -7.99
CA THR A 97 9.89 6.50 -9.01
C THR A 97 10.19 5.52 -10.15
N HIS A 98 9.11 4.94 -10.69
CA HIS A 98 9.10 4.23 -11.96
C HIS A 98 8.16 4.95 -12.92
N THR A 99 8.65 5.34 -14.09
CA THR A 99 7.82 5.99 -15.11
C THR A 99 7.32 4.97 -16.12
N ILE A 100 6.02 4.88 -16.27
CA ILE A 100 5.34 4.08 -17.28
C ILE A 100 5.00 4.98 -18.46
N VAL A 101 5.33 4.53 -19.68
CA VAL A 101 4.95 5.23 -20.92
C VAL A 101 4.04 4.32 -21.75
N LYS A 102 2.82 4.77 -22.02
CA LYS A 102 1.84 4.08 -22.87
C LYS A 102 1.22 5.09 -23.83
N GLU A 103 1.26 4.79 -25.14
CA GLU A 103 0.65 5.63 -26.20
C GLU A 103 1.09 7.12 -26.15
N GLY A 104 2.38 7.36 -25.86
CA GLY A 104 2.93 8.71 -25.75
C GLY A 104 2.52 9.48 -24.49
N GLN A 105 1.83 8.83 -23.55
CA GLN A 105 1.49 9.37 -22.23
C GLN A 105 2.44 8.79 -21.19
N ALA A 106 2.80 9.60 -20.21
CA ALA A 106 3.64 9.17 -19.11
C ALA A 106 2.89 9.25 -17.76
N LEU A 107 3.08 8.22 -16.94
CA LEU A 107 2.56 8.07 -15.61
C LEU A 107 3.70 7.73 -14.66
N ASP A 108 3.90 8.51 -13.62
CA ASP A 108 4.92 8.23 -12.61
C ASP A 108 4.29 7.47 -11.43
N ILE A 109 4.78 6.26 -11.18
CA ILE A 109 4.50 5.50 -9.97
C ILE A 109 5.60 5.80 -8.97
N VAL A 110 5.28 6.57 -7.95
CA VAL A 110 6.19 7.01 -6.89
C VAL A 110 5.99 6.10 -5.69
N GLY A 111 7.03 5.55 -5.10
CA GLY A 111 6.93 4.78 -3.87
C GLY A 111 7.85 5.33 -2.80
N VAL A 112 7.34 5.42 -1.57
CA VAL A 112 8.15 5.77 -0.40
C VAL A 112 8.16 4.63 0.60
N GLU A 113 9.25 4.50 1.35
CA GLU A 113 9.27 3.65 2.54
C GLU A 113 8.24 4.13 3.56
N ASN A 114 7.94 3.34 4.59
CA ASN A 114 6.95 3.76 5.57
C ASN A 114 7.29 5.12 6.19
N TRP A 115 6.32 6.01 6.17
CA TRP A 115 6.34 7.26 6.91
C TRP A 115 5.02 7.42 7.66
N GLY A 116 5.04 7.35 8.97
CA GLY A 116 3.88 7.51 9.85
C GLY A 116 4.19 8.45 11.01
N LYS A 117 3.15 8.96 11.67
CA LYS A 117 3.36 9.70 12.93
C LYS A 117 3.94 8.78 14.00
N PRO A 118 4.81 9.29 14.89
CA PRO A 118 5.32 8.49 15.99
C PRO A 118 4.19 7.72 16.74
N PRO A 119 4.39 6.46 17.09
CA PRO A 119 5.67 5.72 17.14
C PRO A 119 6.09 4.99 15.86
N PHE A 120 5.40 5.20 14.74
CA PHE A 120 5.70 4.50 13.49
C PHE A 120 7.00 4.97 12.82
N PRO A 121 7.69 4.10 12.04
CA PRO A 121 8.89 4.46 11.31
C PRO A 121 8.67 5.65 10.35
N GLN A 122 9.64 6.56 10.28
CA GLN A 122 9.66 7.70 9.36
C GLN A 122 10.84 7.58 8.40
N LEU A 123 10.83 6.53 7.56
CA LEU A 123 11.89 6.21 6.59
C LEU A 123 11.57 6.71 5.19
N GLY A 124 10.31 7.05 4.94
CA GLY A 124 9.86 7.59 3.66
C GLY A 124 10.45 8.96 3.39
N ASP A 125 11.12 9.09 2.24
CA ASP A 125 11.74 10.31 1.72
C ASP A 125 11.07 10.67 0.39
N LEU A 126 10.06 11.54 0.48
CA LEU A 126 9.26 11.93 -0.68
C LEU A 126 10.09 12.76 -1.68
N ASP A 127 10.96 13.63 -1.20
CA ASP A 127 11.77 14.51 -2.06
C ASP A 127 12.74 13.66 -2.89
N LYS A 128 13.40 12.68 -2.25
CA LYS A 128 14.23 11.70 -2.94
C LYS A 128 13.44 10.86 -3.94
N ALA A 129 12.25 10.42 -3.56
CA ALA A 129 11.39 9.62 -4.45
C ALA A 129 10.98 10.39 -5.71
N LEU A 130 10.87 11.71 -5.61
CA LEU A 130 10.49 12.62 -6.71
C LEU A 130 11.67 13.14 -7.53
N GLU A 131 12.90 12.82 -7.17
CA GLU A 131 14.09 13.25 -7.93
C GLU A 131 14.01 12.80 -9.40
N GLY A 132 14.18 13.75 -10.31
CA GLY A 132 14.17 13.49 -11.75
C GLY A 132 12.78 13.25 -12.37
N THR A 133 11.68 13.33 -11.60
CA THR A 133 10.34 13.22 -12.17
C THR A 133 9.96 14.47 -12.97
N ASN A 134 9.16 14.28 -14.01
CA ASN A 134 8.63 15.38 -14.80
C ASN A 134 7.40 16.01 -14.09
N PRO A 135 7.37 17.32 -13.86
CA PRO A 135 6.23 17.98 -13.19
C PRO A 135 4.90 17.85 -13.93
N ASN A 136 4.94 17.58 -15.25
CA ASN A 136 3.74 17.43 -16.09
C ASN A 136 3.19 16.00 -16.13
N HIS A 137 3.90 15.02 -15.58
CA HIS A 137 3.39 13.66 -15.50
C HIS A 137 2.34 13.56 -14.39
N PHE A 138 1.29 12.76 -14.63
CA PHE A 138 0.38 12.35 -13.58
C PHE A 138 1.14 11.43 -12.60
N LYS A 139 1.02 11.71 -11.30
CA LYS A 139 1.78 10.99 -10.26
C LYS A 139 0.85 10.23 -9.34
N ILE A 140 1.09 8.92 -9.24
CA ILE A 140 0.49 8.05 -8.22
C ILE A 140 1.55 7.75 -7.18
N LEU A 141 1.28 8.12 -5.92
CA LEU A 141 2.16 7.83 -4.79
C LEU A 141 1.65 6.62 -4.01
N LEU A 142 2.51 5.63 -3.82
CA LEU A 142 2.34 4.55 -2.86
C LEU A 142 2.95 4.97 -1.53
N SER A 143 2.12 5.15 -0.52
CA SER A 143 2.53 5.54 0.82
C SER A 143 1.64 4.87 1.84
N HIS A 144 2.20 3.93 2.61
CA HIS A 144 1.43 3.04 3.47
C HIS A 144 0.54 3.76 4.48
N ASP A 145 1.13 4.65 5.31
CA ASP A 145 0.42 5.37 6.36
C ASP A 145 -0.24 6.65 5.81
N PRO A 146 -1.57 6.81 5.92
CA PRO A 146 -2.29 7.98 5.39
C PRO A 146 -1.93 9.30 6.08
N THR A 147 -1.27 9.27 7.25
CA THR A 147 -0.81 10.50 7.92
C THR A 147 0.28 11.22 7.13
N HIS A 148 1.04 10.50 6.31
CA HIS A 148 2.02 11.04 5.38
C HIS A 148 1.41 12.07 4.42
N TRP A 149 0.17 11.84 3.98
CA TRP A 149 -0.50 12.72 3.04
C TRP A 149 -0.74 14.13 3.59
N ASP A 150 -1.28 14.23 4.82
CA ASP A 150 -1.52 15.52 5.45
C ASP A 150 -0.18 16.23 5.83
N GLU A 151 0.85 15.47 6.24
CA GLU A 151 2.09 16.03 6.81
C GLU A 151 3.17 16.36 5.75
N LYS A 152 3.24 15.58 4.68
CA LYS A 152 4.32 15.67 3.70
C LYS A 152 3.84 15.85 2.26
N VAL A 153 2.76 15.18 1.85
CA VAL A 153 2.32 15.19 0.45
C VAL A 153 1.60 16.50 0.11
N ILE A 154 0.62 16.91 0.90
CA ILE A 154 -0.11 18.19 0.66
C ILE A 154 0.83 19.40 0.62
N PRO A 155 1.79 19.55 1.56
CA PRO A 155 2.68 20.72 1.56
C PRO A 155 3.85 20.61 0.57
N ASN A 156 4.06 19.48 -0.11
CA ASN A 156 5.17 19.31 -1.04
C ASN A 156 5.06 20.26 -2.23
N ALA A 157 6.21 20.80 -2.68
CA ALA A 157 6.28 21.70 -3.82
C ALA A 157 5.91 21.01 -5.14
N GLN A 158 6.18 19.71 -5.27
CA GLN A 158 5.77 18.92 -6.41
C GLN A 158 4.40 18.29 -6.14
N LYS A 159 3.47 18.50 -7.07
CA LYS A 159 2.12 17.95 -6.97
C LYS A 159 2.14 16.42 -7.12
N ILE A 160 1.45 15.75 -6.21
CA ILE A 160 1.04 14.36 -6.33
C ILE A 160 -0.45 14.35 -6.65
N ASP A 161 -0.86 13.69 -7.71
CA ASP A 161 -2.26 13.69 -8.15
C ASP A 161 -3.11 12.72 -7.35
N LEU A 162 -2.59 11.51 -7.13
CA LEU A 162 -3.26 10.45 -6.36
C LEU A 162 -2.29 9.79 -5.39
N THR A 163 -2.65 9.73 -4.12
CA THR A 163 -1.94 8.94 -3.11
C THR A 163 -2.77 7.71 -2.76
N LEU A 164 -2.14 6.56 -2.70
CA LEU A 164 -2.73 5.29 -2.28
C LEU A 164 -2.12 4.88 -0.94
N SER A 165 -2.97 4.62 0.04
CA SER A 165 -2.56 4.23 1.39
C SER A 165 -3.35 3.02 1.90
N GLY A 166 -2.81 2.34 2.92
CA GLY A 166 -3.46 1.26 3.66
C GLY A 166 -3.48 1.52 5.17
N HIS A 167 -2.77 0.70 5.93
CA HIS A 167 -2.42 0.85 7.35
C HIS A 167 -3.56 0.74 8.36
N THR A 168 -4.68 1.39 8.13
CA THR A 168 -5.71 1.60 9.15
C THR A 168 -6.59 0.37 9.40
N HIS A 169 -6.70 -0.52 8.42
CA HIS A 169 -7.63 -1.67 8.37
C HIS A 169 -9.10 -1.29 8.69
N GLY A 170 -9.42 0.02 8.85
CA GLY A 170 -10.66 0.45 9.49
C GLY A 170 -10.83 -0.17 10.88
N MET A 171 -9.72 -0.49 11.58
CA MET A 171 -9.67 -1.29 12.82
C MET A 171 -10.45 -2.61 12.73
N GLN A 172 -10.74 -3.11 11.53
CA GLN A 172 -11.50 -4.34 11.28
C GLN A 172 -12.88 -4.39 11.99
N PHE A 173 -13.32 -3.25 12.54
CA PHE A 173 -14.55 -3.12 13.30
C PHE A 173 -15.27 -1.83 12.97
N GLY A 174 -16.57 -1.91 12.70
CA GLY A 174 -17.37 -0.72 12.41
C GLY A 174 -18.74 -1.03 11.82
N VAL A 175 -19.32 -0.01 11.21
CA VAL A 175 -20.60 -0.08 10.49
C VAL A 175 -20.44 0.63 9.17
N GLU A 176 -20.80 -0.04 8.07
CA GLU A 176 -20.81 0.55 6.73
C GLU A 176 -22.12 0.18 6.05
N ILE A 177 -22.99 1.17 5.93
CA ILE A 177 -24.28 1.08 5.24
C ILE A 177 -24.43 2.27 4.28
N PRO A 178 -25.33 2.23 3.29
CA PRO A 178 -25.51 3.34 2.38
C PRO A 178 -25.70 4.69 3.11
N GLY A 179 -24.81 5.65 2.82
CA GLY A 179 -24.83 7.00 3.41
C GLY A 179 -24.25 7.12 4.83
N PHE A 180 -23.84 6.02 5.46
CA PHE A 180 -23.23 6.06 6.80
C PHE A 180 -22.06 5.09 6.93
N LYS A 181 -20.92 5.62 7.41
CA LYS A 181 -19.71 4.87 7.65
C LYS A 181 -19.06 5.29 8.95
N TRP A 182 -18.82 4.32 9.82
CA TRP A 182 -18.22 4.54 11.13
C TRP A 182 -17.29 3.39 11.51
N SER A 183 -16.15 3.74 12.10
CA SER A 183 -15.20 2.83 12.75
C SER A 183 -14.50 3.58 13.88
N PRO A 184 -14.04 2.90 14.95
CA PRO A 184 -13.17 3.49 15.95
C PRO A 184 -11.89 4.11 15.34
N SER A 185 -11.45 3.63 14.18
CA SER A 185 -10.31 4.15 13.43
C SER A 185 -10.39 5.67 13.21
N LYS A 186 -11.58 6.23 13.06
CA LYS A 186 -11.79 7.67 12.86
C LYS A 186 -11.28 8.56 14.00
N TYR A 187 -11.14 8.01 15.21
CA TYR A 187 -10.66 8.75 16.38
C TYR A 187 -9.12 8.83 16.44
N ILE A 188 -8.45 7.94 15.68
CA ILE A 188 -6.98 7.90 15.59
C ILE A 188 -6.52 8.49 14.25
N TYR A 189 -7.17 8.09 13.15
CA TYR A 189 -6.81 8.50 11.79
C TYR A 189 -7.88 9.41 11.19
N LYS A 190 -7.50 10.66 10.94
CA LYS A 190 -8.37 11.61 10.22
C LYS A 190 -8.80 11.10 8.85
N ARG A 191 -7.92 10.34 8.19
CA ARG A 191 -8.11 9.69 6.88
C ARG A 191 -8.02 8.18 7.08
N TRP A 192 -9.14 7.52 7.33
CA TRP A 192 -9.10 6.12 7.74
C TRP A 192 -9.65 5.12 6.70
N ALA A 193 -10.44 5.57 5.72
CA ALA A 193 -10.94 4.69 4.65
C ALA A 193 -11.63 5.47 3.52
N GLY A 194 -11.43 5.05 2.26
CA GLY A 194 -12.06 5.60 1.08
C GLY A 194 -11.35 6.84 0.52
N LEU A 195 -12.06 7.59 -0.30
CA LEU A 195 -11.52 8.72 -1.06
C LEU A 195 -11.61 10.02 -0.27
N TYR A 196 -10.50 10.75 -0.28
CA TYR A 196 -10.37 12.12 0.24
C TYR A 196 -9.80 13.03 -0.85
N GLN A 197 -10.12 14.31 -0.78
CA GLN A 197 -9.65 15.31 -1.73
C GLN A 197 -9.17 16.57 -0.99
N ASN A 198 -8.05 17.11 -1.46
CA ASN A 198 -7.57 18.44 -1.10
C ASN A 198 -7.17 19.16 -2.40
N LYS A 199 -7.98 20.15 -2.83
CA LYS A 199 -7.84 20.81 -4.13
C LYS A 199 -7.81 19.77 -5.28
N GLU A 200 -6.69 19.69 -6.00
CA GLU A 200 -6.47 18.74 -7.10
C GLU A 200 -5.72 17.47 -6.71
N GLN A 201 -5.47 17.26 -5.42
CA GLN A 201 -4.79 16.09 -4.89
C GLN A 201 -5.80 15.14 -4.26
N PHE A 202 -5.66 13.86 -4.54
CA PHE A 202 -6.54 12.82 -4.03
C PHE A 202 -5.74 11.85 -3.15
N LEU A 203 -6.39 11.36 -2.10
CA LEU A 203 -5.93 10.24 -1.30
C LEU A 203 -7.01 9.17 -1.28
N TYR A 204 -6.65 7.93 -1.58
CA TYR A 204 -7.49 6.78 -1.32
C TYR A 204 -6.86 5.90 -0.23
N VAL A 205 -7.62 5.63 0.83
CA VAL A 205 -7.20 4.75 1.92
C VAL A 205 -7.96 3.43 1.83
N ASN A 206 -7.25 2.37 1.43
CA ASN A 206 -7.75 1.01 1.33
C ASN A 206 -7.66 0.32 2.69
N ARG A 207 -8.63 -0.52 3.05
CA ARG A 207 -8.67 -1.24 4.32
C ARG A 207 -8.00 -2.62 4.26
N GLY A 208 -7.52 -3.01 3.07
CA GLY A 208 -6.89 -4.30 2.83
C GLY A 208 -7.83 -5.49 2.94
N PHE A 209 -7.37 -6.67 2.57
CA PHE A 209 -8.13 -7.91 2.71
C PHE A 209 -7.53 -8.89 3.74
N GLY A 210 -6.35 -8.60 4.26
CA GLY A 210 -5.79 -9.31 5.41
C GLY A 210 -6.38 -8.88 6.75
N PHE A 211 -5.80 -9.37 7.84
CA PHE A 211 -6.16 -8.97 9.20
C PHE A 211 -4.92 -8.67 10.05
N LEU A 212 -5.15 -8.01 11.18
CA LEU A 212 -4.13 -7.70 12.18
C LEU A 212 -4.69 -8.00 13.57
N GLY A 213 -3.98 -8.81 14.35
CA GLY A 213 -4.32 -9.16 15.73
C GLY A 213 -5.55 -10.06 15.86
N PHE A 214 -6.72 -9.61 15.45
CA PHE A 214 -7.95 -10.40 15.46
C PHE A 214 -8.21 -11.01 14.06
N PRO A 215 -8.36 -12.34 13.93
CA PRO A 215 -8.56 -13.02 12.66
C PRO A 215 -10.00 -12.88 12.17
N GLY A 216 -10.41 -11.68 11.81
CA GLY A 216 -11.75 -11.41 11.32
C GLY A 216 -12.06 -9.92 11.17
N ARG A 217 -13.24 -9.65 10.62
CA ARG A 217 -13.76 -8.30 10.42
C ARG A 217 -15.22 -8.24 10.81
N VAL A 218 -15.63 -7.18 11.50
CA VAL A 218 -17.01 -6.96 11.95
C VAL A 218 -17.51 -5.64 11.35
N GLY A 219 -18.43 -5.71 10.39
CA GLY A 219 -19.04 -4.56 9.75
C GLY A 219 -18.11 -3.70 8.88
N ILE A 220 -16.82 -4.07 8.77
CA ILE A 220 -15.83 -3.49 7.86
C ILE A 220 -15.29 -4.63 7.00
N TRP A 221 -15.71 -4.68 5.74
CA TRP A 221 -15.36 -5.76 4.84
C TRP A 221 -13.91 -5.67 4.31
N PRO A 222 -13.32 -6.82 3.92
CA PRO A 222 -12.11 -6.83 3.08
C PRO A 222 -12.31 -5.99 1.82
N GLU A 223 -11.24 -5.38 1.32
CA GLU A 223 -11.33 -4.43 0.21
C GLU A 223 -10.24 -4.66 -0.82
N ILE A 224 -10.66 -4.76 -2.07
CA ILE A 224 -9.83 -4.61 -3.26
C ILE A 224 -10.39 -3.40 -4.00
N THR A 225 -9.55 -2.41 -4.29
CA THR A 225 -9.98 -1.16 -4.93
C THR A 225 -9.61 -1.18 -6.40
N VAL A 226 -10.58 -0.94 -7.27
CA VAL A 226 -10.37 -0.75 -8.71
C VAL A 226 -10.52 0.73 -9.05
N ILE A 227 -9.51 1.30 -9.70
CA ILE A 227 -9.47 2.71 -10.09
C ILE A 227 -9.29 2.79 -11.60
N THR A 228 -10.18 3.48 -12.29
CA THR A 228 -10.04 3.76 -13.71
C THR A 228 -9.51 5.18 -13.91
N LEU A 229 -8.34 5.28 -14.55
CA LEU A 229 -7.76 6.56 -14.95
C LEU A 229 -8.19 6.90 -16.37
N ASN A 230 -8.84 8.04 -16.53
CA ASN A 230 -9.25 8.54 -17.85
C ASN A 230 -8.50 9.82 -18.18
N ARG A 231 -8.07 9.94 -19.43
CA ARG A 231 -7.51 11.19 -19.92
C ARG A 231 -8.60 12.25 -19.94
N LYS A 232 -8.31 13.41 -19.39
CA LYS A 232 -9.15 14.58 -19.59
C LYS A 232 -8.96 15.04 -21.05
N GLY A 233 -10.04 15.05 -21.83
CA GLY A 233 -10.05 15.54 -23.20
C GLY A 233 -9.73 17.04 -23.28
#